data_8465a07b55148f3e1345db31811556a0
#
_entry.id   8465a07b55148f3e1345db31811556a0
#
_cell.length_a   1.000
_cell.length_b   1.000
_cell.length_c   1.000
_cell.angle_alpha   90.00
_cell.angle_beta   90.00
_cell.angle_gamma   90.00
#
_symmetry.space_group_name_H-M   'P 1'
#
loop_
_entity.id
_entity.type
_entity.pdbx_description
1 polymer ?
#
loop_
_entity_poly.entity_id
_entity_poly.type
_entity_poly.pdbx_seq_one_letter_code
_entity_poly.pdbx_strand_id
1 'polypeptide(L)'
;MTQAPASKTPWLLRWQGLLAHGQPGLLSERISLIAGLVLCALMAGLPLVTRGGLSLLITAAGLLWLLWSLRTPAGAIRPISAWLLAMLGVAVLATGFSPVPMAAFKGLLKLLSYLGVYALMRQLLETAPQWWNRIVAALLAGELVSAVIAIRQLYGDTSELARWADPNSVADGTIRVYGPLENPNLLAGYLIPILPLAVVALLRWRSWPQRLFAGAALLLGAAALFLSYSRGGWLGMLAGLGLLGLLLVLRQTRSWPPLWRRLFPLLLISAGIAALVIAVTQIEPLRIRVMSLMAGRQDSSNNFRINVWLAVLEMIQERPWLGIGPGNSAFNLIYPLYQQPKFNALSAYSVPLELLVEGGIPGLLAGLGLLQASVRRGLAQLKGESSWAMPALAAVAAIAGLCVQGATDTIFFRPEVQMTGWFCLATLSVSLPPGSPERR
;
A
#
# COMPACT_ATOMS: atom_id res chain seq x y z
N MET A 1 -37.77 8.15 -44.42
CA MET A 1 -37.11 9.26 -43.70
C MET A 1 -37.55 9.19 -42.26
N THR A 2 -36.81 8.49 -41.43
CA THR A 2 -37.04 8.35 -39.99
C THR A 2 -35.99 9.19 -39.27
N GLN A 3 -36.41 10.29 -38.66
CA GLN A 3 -35.56 11.11 -37.79
C GLN A 3 -35.17 10.33 -36.55
N ALA A 4 -33.89 10.19 -36.32
CA ALA A 4 -33.35 9.67 -35.07
C ALA A 4 -33.61 10.66 -33.90
N PRO A 5 -33.98 10.20 -32.69
CA PRO A 5 -34.24 11.10 -31.57
C PRO A 5 -32.92 11.75 -31.11
N ALA A 6 -32.93 13.07 -30.98
CA ALA A 6 -31.84 13.86 -30.43
C ALA A 6 -31.49 13.36 -29.03
N SER A 7 -30.30 12.76 -28.87
CA SER A 7 -29.76 12.37 -27.58
C SER A 7 -29.57 13.62 -26.71
N LYS A 8 -30.35 13.72 -25.65
CA LYS A 8 -30.19 14.77 -24.62
C LYS A 8 -28.81 14.57 -24.01
N THR A 9 -27.86 15.43 -24.35
CA THR A 9 -26.53 15.48 -23.74
C THR A 9 -26.71 15.70 -22.25
N PRO A 10 -26.11 14.82 -21.36
CA PRO A 10 -26.20 15.00 -19.93
C PRO A 10 -25.71 16.40 -19.56
N TRP A 11 -26.36 17.02 -18.57
CA TRP A 11 -26.04 18.38 -18.08
C TRP A 11 -24.55 18.54 -17.72
N LEU A 12 -23.88 17.47 -17.26
CA LEU A 12 -22.44 17.40 -17.01
C LEU A 12 -21.57 17.73 -18.24
N LEU A 13 -21.96 17.30 -19.43
CA LEU A 13 -21.24 17.61 -20.68
C LEU A 13 -21.41 19.09 -21.09
N ARG A 14 -22.53 19.71 -20.73
CA ARG A 14 -22.74 21.16 -20.94
C ARG A 14 -21.81 21.99 -20.04
N TRP A 15 -21.67 21.60 -18.78
CA TRP A 15 -20.73 22.26 -17.84
C TRP A 15 -19.28 22.05 -18.26
N GLN A 16 -18.91 20.87 -18.73
CA GLN A 16 -17.59 20.60 -19.29
C GLN A 16 -17.28 21.50 -20.51
N GLY A 17 -18.26 21.73 -21.39
CA GLY A 17 -18.13 22.65 -22.52
C GLY A 17 -17.94 24.11 -22.10
N LEU A 18 -18.63 24.57 -21.08
CA LEU A 18 -18.50 25.94 -20.56
C LEU A 18 -17.16 26.20 -19.85
N LEU A 19 -16.58 25.18 -19.22
CA LEU A 19 -15.27 25.26 -18.55
C LEU A 19 -14.08 25.04 -19.50
N ALA A 20 -14.32 24.48 -20.69
CA ALA A 20 -13.28 24.15 -21.69
C ALA A 20 -12.84 25.33 -22.56
N HIS A 21 -13.43 26.52 -22.44
CA HIS A 21 -13.16 27.70 -23.30
C HIS A 21 -11.87 28.46 -23.00
N GLY A 22 -10.97 27.93 -22.16
CA GLY A 22 -9.59 28.44 -21.99
C GLY A 22 -8.59 27.55 -22.72
N GLN A 23 -7.54 28.12 -23.31
CA GLN A 23 -6.50 27.38 -24.04
C GLN A 23 -6.10 26.10 -23.29
N PRO A 24 -6.33 24.90 -23.85
CA PRO A 24 -6.23 23.63 -23.08
C PRO A 24 -4.81 23.30 -22.59
N GLY A 25 -3.76 23.85 -23.20
CA GLY A 25 -2.38 23.52 -22.89
C GLY A 25 -1.87 24.06 -21.56
N LEU A 26 -1.93 25.36 -21.33
CA LEU A 26 -1.30 26.01 -20.16
C LEU A 26 -2.01 25.70 -18.83
N LEU A 27 -3.34 25.56 -18.84
CA LEU A 27 -4.10 25.27 -17.64
C LEU A 27 -3.93 23.80 -17.20
N SER A 28 -3.85 22.86 -18.15
CA SER A 28 -3.63 21.45 -17.86
C SER A 28 -2.21 21.21 -17.32
N GLU A 29 -1.21 21.92 -17.82
CA GLU A 29 0.16 21.87 -17.32
C GLU A 29 0.27 22.41 -15.89
N ARG A 30 -0.39 23.52 -15.59
CA ARG A 30 -0.40 24.10 -14.24
C ARG A 30 -1.11 23.17 -13.25
N ILE A 31 -2.23 22.58 -13.60
CA ILE A 31 -2.93 21.62 -12.74
C ILE A 31 -2.08 20.38 -12.51
N SER A 32 -1.43 19.83 -13.53
CA SER A 32 -0.55 18.67 -13.38
C SER A 32 0.67 18.98 -12.51
N LEU A 33 1.22 20.19 -12.59
CA LEU A 33 2.31 20.65 -11.74
C LEU A 33 1.86 20.74 -10.27
N ILE A 34 0.73 21.41 -10.00
CA ILE A 34 0.18 21.54 -8.65
C ILE A 34 -0.15 20.17 -8.07
N ALA A 35 -0.83 19.32 -8.83
CA ALA A 35 -1.14 17.95 -8.43
C ALA A 35 0.13 17.15 -8.09
N GLY A 36 1.14 17.23 -8.93
CA GLY A 36 2.42 16.58 -8.70
C GLY A 36 3.14 17.08 -7.43
N LEU A 37 3.15 18.39 -7.19
CA LEU A 37 3.74 18.97 -5.98
C LEU A 37 3.00 18.57 -4.72
N VAL A 38 1.65 18.58 -4.74
CA VAL A 38 0.82 18.12 -3.59
C VAL A 38 1.06 16.64 -3.30
N LEU A 39 1.13 15.80 -4.35
CA LEU A 39 1.42 14.37 -4.17
C LEU A 39 2.86 14.13 -3.69
N CYS A 40 3.85 14.88 -4.17
CA CYS A 40 5.22 14.81 -3.64
C CYS A 40 5.28 15.24 -2.16
N ALA A 41 4.60 16.33 -1.80
CA ALA A 41 4.52 16.79 -0.40
C ALA A 41 3.82 15.75 0.49
N LEU A 42 2.73 15.14 0.01
CA LEU A 42 2.03 14.06 0.71
C LEU A 42 2.97 12.86 0.93
N MET A 43 3.64 12.38 -0.12
CA MET A 43 4.48 11.19 -0.05
C MET A 43 5.74 11.38 0.81
N ALA A 44 6.41 12.53 0.71
CA ALA A 44 7.55 12.86 1.57
C ALA A 44 7.10 13.07 3.04
N GLY A 45 5.91 13.62 3.23
CA GLY A 45 5.36 13.96 4.54
C GLY A 45 4.76 12.77 5.30
N LEU A 46 4.49 11.63 4.65
CA LEU A 46 3.80 10.49 5.27
C LEU A 46 4.32 10.12 6.67
N PRO A 47 5.64 9.96 6.90
CA PRO A 47 6.16 9.60 8.21
C PRO A 47 6.43 10.80 9.13
N LEU A 48 6.40 12.03 8.63
CA LEU A 48 6.95 13.20 9.32
C LEU A 48 5.89 14.23 9.72
N VAL A 49 4.79 14.29 8.95
CA VAL A 49 3.75 15.32 9.12
C VAL A 49 2.69 14.84 10.12
N THR A 50 2.19 15.77 10.92
CA THR A 50 1.09 15.48 11.86
C THR A 50 -0.17 14.96 11.15
N ARG A 51 -1.02 14.24 11.88
CA ARG A 51 -2.29 13.71 11.33
C ARG A 51 -3.17 14.80 10.70
N GLY A 52 -3.20 16.00 11.29
CA GLY A 52 -3.92 17.14 10.72
C GLY A 52 -3.35 17.60 9.38
N GLY A 53 -2.03 17.70 9.29
CA GLY A 53 -1.34 18.05 8.05
C GLY A 53 -1.53 17.00 6.94
N LEU A 54 -1.46 15.69 7.28
CA LEU A 54 -1.77 14.62 6.33
C LEU A 54 -3.22 14.71 5.84
N SER A 55 -4.18 14.94 6.74
CA SER A 55 -5.59 15.10 6.38
C SER A 55 -5.80 16.29 5.43
N LEU A 56 -5.09 17.41 5.65
CA LEU A 56 -5.13 18.56 4.76
C LEU A 56 -4.60 18.22 3.36
N LEU A 57 -3.44 17.55 3.26
CA LEU A 57 -2.84 17.15 1.99
C LEU A 57 -3.72 16.12 1.23
N ILE A 58 -4.31 15.16 1.94
CA ILE A 58 -5.26 14.19 1.37
C ILE A 58 -6.50 14.88 0.84
N THR A 59 -7.07 15.82 1.61
CA THR A 59 -8.24 16.60 1.20
C THR A 59 -7.92 17.48 -0.01
N ALA A 60 -6.78 18.16 0.01
CA ALA A 60 -6.32 18.97 -1.12
C ALA A 60 -6.15 18.13 -2.40
N ALA A 61 -5.57 16.91 -2.28
CA ALA A 61 -5.44 16.01 -3.41
C ALA A 61 -6.81 15.57 -3.96
N GLY A 62 -7.77 15.24 -3.09
CA GLY A 62 -9.14 14.89 -3.51
C GLY A 62 -9.85 16.04 -4.22
N LEU A 63 -9.75 17.26 -3.68
CA LEU A 63 -10.32 18.46 -4.30
C LEU A 63 -9.67 18.79 -5.65
N LEU A 64 -8.35 18.67 -5.75
CA LEU A 64 -7.64 18.85 -7.03
C LEU A 64 -8.08 17.84 -8.08
N TRP A 65 -8.29 16.58 -7.68
CA TRP A 65 -8.83 15.58 -8.58
C TRP A 65 -10.23 15.95 -9.08
N LEU A 66 -11.13 16.38 -8.20
CA LEU A 66 -12.48 16.82 -8.58
C LEU A 66 -12.42 17.99 -9.57
N LEU A 67 -11.62 19.01 -9.28
CA LEU A 67 -11.44 20.17 -10.17
C LEU A 67 -10.86 19.77 -11.52
N TRP A 68 -9.91 18.84 -11.54
CA TRP A 68 -9.33 18.34 -12.79
C TRP A 68 -10.34 17.53 -13.59
N SER A 69 -11.12 16.67 -12.93
CA SER A 69 -12.13 15.82 -13.56
C SER A 69 -13.27 16.61 -14.21
N LEU A 70 -13.59 17.80 -13.70
CA LEU A 70 -14.57 18.69 -14.33
C LEU A 70 -14.11 19.20 -15.71
N ARG A 71 -12.81 19.17 -15.98
CA ARG A 71 -12.19 19.70 -17.21
C ARG A 71 -11.71 18.64 -18.19
N THR A 72 -11.65 17.38 -17.76
CA THR A 72 -11.19 16.26 -18.58
C THR A 72 -12.32 15.27 -18.83
N PRO A 73 -12.47 14.74 -20.05
CA PRO A 73 -13.46 13.70 -20.30
C PRO A 73 -13.17 12.47 -19.42
N ALA A 74 -14.23 11.83 -18.94
CA ALA A 74 -14.11 10.60 -18.18
C ALA A 74 -13.45 9.51 -19.05
N GLY A 75 -12.31 9.01 -18.60
CA GLY A 75 -11.65 7.88 -19.24
C GLY A 75 -12.37 6.56 -18.96
N ALA A 76 -12.07 5.52 -19.74
CA ALA A 76 -12.63 4.20 -19.53
C ALA A 76 -12.30 3.65 -18.12
N ILE A 77 -13.31 3.04 -17.50
CA ILE A 77 -13.14 2.34 -16.21
C ILE A 77 -12.30 1.08 -16.47
N ARG A 78 -11.16 0.98 -15.80
CA ARG A 78 -10.25 -0.18 -15.90
C ARG A 78 -10.48 -1.17 -14.77
N PRO A 79 -10.04 -2.42 -14.91
CA PRO A 79 -10.33 -3.47 -13.92
C PRO A 79 -9.99 -3.11 -12.47
N ILE A 80 -8.83 -2.47 -12.23
CA ILE A 80 -8.44 -2.04 -10.86
C ILE A 80 -9.43 -0.99 -10.35
N SER A 81 -9.74 0.03 -11.16
CA SER A 81 -10.71 1.07 -10.77
C SER A 81 -12.13 0.51 -10.62
N ALA A 82 -12.51 -0.49 -11.42
CA ALA A 82 -13.82 -1.16 -11.29
C ALA A 82 -13.95 -1.87 -9.93
N TRP A 83 -12.91 -2.58 -9.49
CA TRP A 83 -12.92 -3.22 -8.19
C TRP A 83 -12.88 -2.22 -7.02
N LEU A 84 -12.19 -1.08 -7.18
CA LEU A 84 -12.23 -0.01 -6.19
C LEU A 84 -13.62 0.62 -6.09
N LEU A 85 -14.32 0.81 -7.21
CA LEU A 85 -15.71 1.26 -7.22
C LEU A 85 -16.65 0.22 -6.61
N ALA A 86 -16.41 -1.08 -6.84
CA ALA A 86 -17.16 -2.15 -6.19
C ALA A 86 -16.96 -2.13 -4.67
N MET A 87 -15.70 -1.96 -4.19
CA MET A 87 -15.43 -1.77 -2.75
C MET A 87 -16.15 -0.55 -2.18
N LEU A 88 -16.16 0.56 -2.91
CA LEU A 88 -16.91 1.75 -2.49
C LEU A 88 -18.40 1.47 -2.43
N GLY A 89 -18.97 0.78 -3.43
CA GLY A 89 -20.39 0.39 -3.44
C GLY A 89 -20.75 -0.47 -2.23
N VAL A 90 -19.91 -1.47 -1.92
CA VAL A 90 -20.08 -2.29 -0.71
C VAL A 90 -20.00 -1.45 0.56
N ALA A 91 -19.03 -0.53 0.65
CA ALA A 91 -18.88 0.35 1.81
C ALA A 91 -20.10 1.29 2.00
N VAL A 92 -20.69 1.79 0.92
CA VAL A 92 -21.93 2.59 0.97
C VAL A 92 -23.09 1.76 1.51
N LEU A 93 -23.31 0.55 0.97
CA LEU A 93 -24.36 -0.36 1.43
C LEU A 93 -24.12 -0.77 2.89
N ALA A 94 -22.89 -1.16 3.23
CA ALA A 94 -22.52 -1.54 4.60
C ALA A 94 -22.75 -0.38 5.59
N THR A 95 -22.51 0.87 5.18
CA THR A 95 -22.79 2.05 6.01
C THR A 95 -24.28 2.23 6.24
N GLY A 96 -25.10 2.08 5.18
CA GLY A 96 -26.58 2.23 5.28
C GLY A 96 -27.25 1.18 6.17
N PHE A 97 -26.71 -0.06 6.18
CA PHE A 97 -27.19 -1.17 6.98
C PHE A 97 -26.39 -1.43 8.28
N SER A 98 -25.48 -0.53 8.62
CA SER A 98 -24.64 -0.66 9.81
C SER A 98 -25.47 -0.54 11.10
N PRO A 99 -25.16 -1.31 12.15
CA PRO A 99 -25.74 -1.10 13.49
C PRO A 99 -25.31 0.25 14.11
N VAL A 100 -24.26 0.86 13.59
CA VAL A 100 -23.69 2.13 14.07
C VAL A 100 -23.42 3.08 12.88
N PRO A 101 -24.47 3.54 12.15
CA PRO A 101 -24.34 4.17 10.84
C PRO A 101 -23.51 5.46 10.87
N MET A 102 -23.59 6.25 11.96
CA MET A 102 -22.79 7.47 12.11
C MET A 102 -21.29 7.20 12.23
N ALA A 103 -20.92 6.11 12.90
CA ALA A 103 -19.51 5.69 13.01
C ALA A 103 -18.99 5.12 11.69
N ALA A 104 -19.80 4.29 11.01
CA ALA A 104 -19.49 3.75 9.68
C ALA A 104 -19.37 4.86 8.62
N PHE A 105 -20.21 5.91 8.70
CA PHE A 105 -20.14 7.07 7.80
C PHE A 105 -18.79 7.80 7.89
N LYS A 106 -18.18 7.91 9.09
CA LYS A 106 -16.82 8.46 9.22
C LYS A 106 -15.79 7.61 8.45
N GLY A 107 -15.92 6.29 8.51
CA GLY A 107 -15.08 5.37 7.74
C GLY A 107 -15.28 5.51 6.22
N LEU A 108 -16.54 5.65 5.78
CA LEU A 108 -16.88 5.89 4.37
C LEU A 108 -16.27 7.20 3.85
N LEU A 109 -16.35 8.30 4.62
CA LEU A 109 -15.73 9.57 4.26
C LEU A 109 -14.21 9.45 4.14
N LYS A 110 -13.57 8.70 5.05
CA LYS A 110 -12.14 8.40 4.97
C LYS A 110 -11.80 7.64 3.68
N LEU A 111 -12.57 6.59 3.35
CA LEU A 111 -12.39 5.82 2.13
C LEU A 111 -12.54 6.69 0.88
N LEU A 112 -13.58 7.54 0.82
CA LEU A 112 -13.80 8.47 -0.30
C LEU A 112 -12.62 9.44 -0.47
N SER A 113 -12.11 10.01 0.61
CA SER A 113 -10.95 10.90 0.58
C SER A 113 -9.71 10.20 0.01
N TYR A 114 -9.48 8.96 0.40
CA TYR A 114 -8.35 8.15 -0.07
C TYR A 114 -8.49 7.71 -1.53
N LEU A 115 -9.70 7.38 -1.96
CA LEU A 115 -9.99 7.11 -3.38
C LEU A 115 -9.79 8.35 -4.26
N GLY A 116 -10.05 9.55 -3.73
CA GLY A 116 -9.71 10.81 -4.39
C GLY A 116 -8.21 10.95 -4.64
N VAL A 117 -7.37 10.59 -3.65
CA VAL A 117 -5.90 10.57 -3.84
C VAL A 117 -5.48 9.55 -4.90
N TYR A 118 -6.00 8.32 -4.86
CA TYR A 118 -5.75 7.31 -5.89
C TYR A 118 -6.13 7.82 -7.28
N ALA A 119 -7.29 8.45 -7.40
CA ALA A 119 -7.80 8.96 -8.67
C ALA A 119 -6.90 10.09 -9.22
N LEU A 120 -6.41 11.00 -8.35
CA LEU A 120 -5.45 12.04 -8.72
C LEU A 120 -4.10 11.42 -9.18
N MET A 121 -3.57 10.47 -8.42
CA MET A 121 -2.33 9.77 -8.78
C MET A 121 -2.44 9.10 -10.15
N ARG A 122 -3.53 8.36 -10.37
CA ARG A 122 -3.80 7.69 -11.64
C ARG A 122 -3.86 8.68 -12.79
N GLN A 123 -4.65 9.75 -12.65
CA GLN A 123 -4.83 10.78 -13.69
C GLN A 123 -3.52 11.50 -14.01
N LEU A 124 -2.73 11.84 -12.98
CA LEU A 124 -1.42 12.46 -13.16
C LEU A 124 -0.45 11.53 -13.90
N LEU A 125 -0.38 10.25 -13.51
CA LEU A 125 0.54 9.30 -14.13
C LEU A 125 0.12 8.93 -15.57
N GLU A 126 -1.17 8.99 -15.91
CA GLU A 126 -1.65 8.79 -17.28
C GLU A 126 -1.31 9.97 -18.19
N THR A 127 -1.40 11.21 -17.68
CA THR A 127 -1.15 12.42 -18.47
C THR A 127 0.33 12.81 -18.50
N ALA A 128 1.07 12.56 -17.44
CA ALA A 128 2.45 12.97 -17.25
C ALA A 128 3.28 11.88 -16.51
N PRO A 129 3.65 10.77 -17.21
CA PRO A 129 4.31 9.61 -16.60
C PRO A 129 5.63 9.92 -15.88
N GLN A 130 6.31 11.02 -16.24
CA GLN A 130 7.54 11.47 -15.58
C GLN A 130 7.36 11.79 -14.10
N TRP A 131 6.14 12.06 -13.63
CA TRP A 131 5.84 12.28 -12.22
C TRP A 131 6.06 11.04 -11.36
N TRP A 132 6.05 9.85 -11.96
CA TRP A 132 6.39 8.64 -11.22
C TRP A 132 7.75 8.74 -10.54
N ASN A 133 8.80 9.15 -11.27
CA ASN A 133 10.14 9.32 -10.72
C ASN A 133 10.19 10.38 -9.61
N ARG A 134 9.47 11.50 -9.77
CA ARG A 134 9.43 12.59 -8.78
C ARG A 134 8.70 12.18 -7.50
N ILE A 135 7.57 11.49 -7.64
CA ILE A 135 6.80 10.97 -6.50
C ILE A 135 7.60 9.91 -5.75
N VAL A 136 8.28 9.00 -6.46
CA VAL A 136 9.17 8.02 -5.83
C VAL A 136 10.32 8.72 -5.13
N ALA A 137 10.95 9.72 -5.74
CA ALA A 137 12.03 10.48 -5.09
C ALA A 137 11.55 11.16 -3.80
N ALA A 138 10.36 11.76 -3.80
CA ALA A 138 9.75 12.36 -2.61
C ALA A 138 9.46 11.32 -1.52
N LEU A 139 8.94 10.15 -1.90
CA LEU A 139 8.68 9.04 -1.00
C LEU A 139 9.98 8.51 -0.37
N LEU A 140 11.04 8.33 -1.18
CA LEU A 140 12.37 7.90 -0.69
C LEU A 140 13.01 8.96 0.21
N ALA A 141 12.75 10.25 0.00
CA ALA A 141 13.24 11.30 0.89
C ALA A 141 12.61 11.21 2.29
N GLY A 142 11.29 11.07 2.37
CA GLY A 142 10.59 10.87 3.64
C GLY A 142 10.98 9.57 4.34
N GLU A 143 11.14 8.50 3.57
CA GLU A 143 11.61 7.21 4.03
C GLU A 143 13.01 7.29 4.62
N LEU A 144 13.97 7.90 3.90
CA LEU A 144 15.36 8.03 4.33
C LEU A 144 15.47 8.77 5.67
N VAL A 145 14.74 9.88 5.82
CA VAL A 145 14.66 10.60 7.10
C VAL A 145 14.10 9.71 8.21
N SER A 146 13.04 8.99 7.93
CA SER A 146 12.41 8.08 8.88
C SER A 146 13.35 6.93 9.29
N ALA A 147 14.07 6.34 8.32
CA ALA A 147 15.03 5.27 8.58
C ALA A 147 16.22 5.76 9.41
N VAL A 148 16.77 6.95 9.11
CA VAL A 148 17.85 7.55 9.90
C VAL A 148 17.40 7.81 11.35
N ILE A 149 16.22 8.40 11.55
CA ILE A 149 15.66 8.63 12.89
C ILE A 149 15.48 7.29 13.64
N ALA A 150 14.94 6.28 12.96
CA ALA A 150 14.74 4.95 13.56
C ALA A 150 16.07 4.30 13.97
N ILE A 151 17.08 4.31 13.11
CA ILE A 151 18.40 3.73 13.41
C ILE A 151 19.08 4.51 14.53
N ARG A 152 18.96 5.85 14.55
CA ARG A 152 19.50 6.69 15.61
C ARG A 152 18.96 6.31 17.01
N GLN A 153 17.74 5.81 17.11
CA GLN A 153 17.14 5.38 18.37
C GLN A 153 17.98 4.31 19.09
N LEU A 154 18.77 3.51 18.37
CA LEU A 154 19.67 2.52 18.98
C LEU A 154 20.79 3.12 19.84
N TYR A 155 21.13 4.40 19.60
CA TYR A 155 22.21 5.13 20.25
C TYR A 155 21.70 6.20 21.24
N GLY A 156 20.37 6.26 21.43
CA GLY A 156 19.71 7.20 22.32
C GLY A 156 19.32 6.58 23.67
N ASP A 157 18.49 7.31 24.41
CA ASP A 157 17.91 6.80 25.66
C ASP A 157 16.92 5.65 25.32
N THR A 158 17.21 4.47 25.84
CA THR A 158 16.43 3.26 25.62
C THR A 158 15.12 3.21 26.40
N SER A 159 14.91 4.13 27.35
CA SER A 159 13.69 4.19 28.17
C SER A 159 12.43 4.38 27.35
N GLU A 160 12.49 5.18 26.27
CA GLU A 160 11.36 5.35 25.33
C GLU A 160 11.11 4.08 24.50
N LEU A 161 12.15 3.34 24.16
CA LEU A 161 12.06 2.10 23.39
C LEU A 161 11.48 0.94 24.23
N ALA A 162 11.58 1.01 25.54
CA ALA A 162 11.02 0.05 26.48
C ALA A 162 9.49 -0.06 26.39
N ARG A 163 8.79 0.93 25.85
CA ARG A 163 7.34 0.86 25.60
C ARG A 163 6.93 -0.31 24.71
N TRP A 164 7.83 -0.78 23.86
CA TRP A 164 7.60 -1.87 22.90
C TRP A 164 8.33 -3.16 23.29
N ALA A 165 9.05 -3.17 24.42
CA ALA A 165 9.54 -4.38 25.05
C ALA A 165 8.37 -5.03 25.78
N ASP A 166 8.01 -6.24 25.38
CA ASP A 166 6.98 -7.03 26.07
C ASP A 166 7.69 -8.08 26.94
N PRO A 167 7.68 -7.93 28.27
CA PRO A 167 8.36 -8.87 29.18
C PRO A 167 7.76 -10.28 29.14
N ASN A 168 6.53 -10.44 28.60
CA ASN A 168 5.88 -11.74 28.42
C ASN A 168 6.07 -12.31 27.00
N SER A 169 6.85 -11.66 26.17
CA SER A 169 7.21 -12.18 24.84
C SER A 169 8.36 -13.17 24.95
N VAL A 170 8.34 -14.22 24.15
CA VAL A 170 9.46 -15.17 23.99
C VAL A 170 10.77 -14.46 23.59
N ALA A 171 10.68 -13.24 23.07
CA ALA A 171 11.80 -12.39 22.67
C ALA A 171 11.99 -11.20 23.64
N ASP A 172 11.91 -11.44 24.93
CA ASP A 172 12.15 -10.44 25.98
C ASP A 172 13.50 -9.73 25.79
N GLY A 173 13.55 -8.43 26.15
CA GLY A 173 14.75 -7.60 26.04
C GLY A 173 15.10 -7.12 24.64
N THR A 174 14.31 -7.43 23.57
CA THR A 174 14.58 -6.95 22.22
C THR A 174 14.16 -5.49 22.08
N ILE A 175 15.13 -4.59 21.88
CA ILE A 175 14.89 -3.18 21.57
C ILE A 175 14.37 -3.07 20.13
N ARG A 176 13.20 -2.47 19.94
CA ARG A 176 12.53 -2.32 18.64
C ARG A 176 12.49 -0.86 18.23
N VAL A 177 13.11 -0.53 17.09
CA VAL A 177 13.04 0.84 16.56
C VAL A 177 11.67 1.10 15.89
N TYR A 178 11.19 2.35 15.98
CA TYR A 178 9.91 2.76 15.40
C TYR A 178 9.99 4.10 14.63
N GLY A 179 11.08 4.84 14.77
CA GLY A 179 11.27 6.14 14.12
C GLY A 179 10.18 7.15 14.48
N PRO A 180 9.82 8.07 13.55
CA PRO A 180 8.78 9.07 13.78
C PRO A 180 7.36 8.48 13.78
N LEU A 181 7.18 7.22 13.41
CA LEU A 181 5.87 6.56 13.32
C LEU A 181 5.39 5.99 14.66
N GLU A 182 6.19 6.03 15.70
CA GLU A 182 5.86 5.64 17.09
C GLU A 182 5.39 4.18 17.26
N ASN A 183 5.47 3.36 16.21
CA ASN A 183 5.07 1.95 16.22
C ASN A 183 5.98 1.13 15.30
N PRO A 184 6.69 0.10 15.83
CA PRO A 184 7.60 -0.71 15.02
C PRO A 184 6.94 -1.47 13.86
N ASN A 185 5.70 -1.94 14.06
CA ASN A 185 4.97 -2.62 13.00
C ASN A 185 4.53 -1.62 11.92
N LEU A 186 4.16 -0.38 12.31
CA LEU A 186 3.80 0.67 11.37
C LEU A 186 5.04 1.11 10.56
N LEU A 187 6.20 1.26 11.20
CA LEU A 187 7.45 1.53 10.50
C LEU A 187 7.73 0.44 9.45
N ALA A 188 7.64 -0.82 9.84
CA ALA A 188 7.83 -1.93 8.91
C ALA A 188 6.82 -1.90 7.76
N GLY A 189 5.53 -1.70 8.05
CA GLY A 189 4.47 -1.62 7.03
C GLY A 189 4.64 -0.45 6.07
N TYR A 190 5.15 0.68 6.54
CA TYR A 190 5.49 1.83 5.71
C TYR A 190 6.66 1.51 4.77
N LEU A 191 7.70 0.84 5.27
CA LEU A 191 8.91 0.53 4.49
C LEU A 191 8.70 -0.58 3.45
N ILE A 192 7.87 -1.60 3.74
CA ILE A 192 7.63 -2.75 2.84
C ILE A 192 7.34 -2.35 1.40
N PRO A 193 6.37 -1.47 1.09
CA PRO A 193 6.07 -1.12 -0.30
C PRO A 193 7.12 -0.20 -0.92
N ILE A 194 7.92 0.50 -0.12
CA ILE A 194 8.93 1.44 -0.59
C ILE A 194 10.17 0.73 -1.11
N LEU A 195 10.61 -0.34 -0.44
CA LEU A 195 11.83 -1.05 -0.82
C LEU A 195 11.81 -1.58 -2.27
N PRO A 196 10.75 -2.23 -2.79
CA PRO A 196 10.66 -2.58 -4.21
C PRO A 196 10.72 -1.37 -5.15
N LEU A 197 10.11 -0.24 -4.76
CA LEU A 197 10.17 1.01 -5.54
C LEU A 197 11.60 1.58 -5.55
N ALA A 198 12.33 1.52 -4.42
CA ALA A 198 13.73 1.93 -4.32
C ALA A 198 14.65 1.09 -5.21
N VAL A 199 14.46 -0.24 -5.25
CA VAL A 199 15.20 -1.13 -6.17
C VAL A 199 14.99 -0.70 -7.61
N VAL A 200 13.74 -0.45 -8.02
CA VAL A 200 13.45 -0.05 -9.40
C VAL A 200 13.97 1.36 -9.69
N ALA A 201 13.91 2.29 -8.73
CA ALA A 201 14.54 3.61 -8.86
C ALA A 201 16.05 3.49 -9.08
N LEU A 202 16.75 2.69 -8.27
CA LEU A 202 18.18 2.41 -8.39
C LEU A 202 18.55 1.85 -9.79
N LEU A 203 17.74 0.95 -10.33
CA LEU A 203 17.97 0.34 -11.64
C LEU A 203 17.65 1.26 -12.81
N ARG A 204 16.67 2.16 -12.68
CA ARG A 204 16.18 3.03 -13.78
C ARG A 204 16.86 4.38 -13.85
N TRP A 205 17.19 4.99 -12.71
CA TRP A 205 17.77 6.33 -12.70
C TRP A 205 19.16 6.32 -13.32
N ARG A 206 19.46 7.35 -14.10
CA ARG A 206 20.67 7.39 -14.92
C ARG A 206 21.86 8.08 -14.24
N SER A 207 21.57 9.15 -13.48
CA SER A 207 22.62 9.89 -12.80
C SER A 207 23.11 9.16 -11.55
N TRP A 208 24.39 9.21 -11.31
CA TRP A 208 24.97 8.52 -10.17
C TRP A 208 24.53 9.09 -8.81
N PRO A 209 24.29 10.40 -8.63
CA PRO A 209 23.75 10.90 -7.37
C PRO A 209 22.33 10.36 -7.07
N GLN A 210 21.49 10.23 -8.12
CA GLN A 210 20.15 9.64 -7.94
C GLN A 210 20.24 8.17 -7.57
N ARG A 211 21.16 7.41 -8.18
CA ARG A 211 21.38 5.99 -7.82
C ARG A 211 21.91 5.85 -6.41
N LEU A 212 22.85 6.68 -5.99
CA LEU A 212 23.34 6.70 -4.62
C LEU A 212 22.21 6.98 -3.62
N PHE A 213 21.37 7.97 -3.91
CA PHE A 213 20.21 8.31 -3.09
C PHE A 213 19.23 7.11 -2.98
N ALA A 214 18.87 6.47 -4.09
CA ALA A 214 17.99 5.30 -4.07
C ALA A 214 18.65 4.10 -3.37
N GLY A 215 19.95 3.91 -3.52
CA GLY A 215 20.71 2.87 -2.83
C GLY A 215 20.79 3.11 -1.32
N ALA A 216 21.02 4.36 -0.89
CA ALA A 216 21.02 4.73 0.51
C ALA A 216 19.64 4.49 1.15
N ALA A 217 18.55 4.91 0.49
CA ALA A 217 17.19 4.66 0.93
C ALA A 217 16.91 3.15 1.04
N LEU A 218 17.28 2.37 0.02
CA LEU A 218 17.11 0.90 0.05
C LEU A 218 17.86 0.26 1.24
N LEU A 219 19.11 0.62 1.46
CA LEU A 219 19.93 0.02 2.51
C LEU A 219 19.49 0.44 3.91
N LEU A 220 19.27 1.74 4.13
CA LEU A 220 18.85 2.25 5.44
C LEU A 220 17.41 1.87 5.75
N GLY A 221 16.51 1.86 4.75
CA GLY A 221 15.15 1.38 4.91
C GLY A 221 15.09 -0.11 5.24
N ALA A 222 15.85 -0.95 4.55
CA ALA A 222 15.94 -2.37 4.87
C ALA A 222 16.51 -2.61 6.27
N ALA A 223 17.56 -1.84 6.67
CA ALA A 223 18.13 -1.91 8.02
C ALA A 223 17.10 -1.48 9.09
N ALA A 224 16.41 -0.35 8.90
CA ALA A 224 15.37 0.12 9.82
C ALA A 224 14.21 -0.88 9.95
N LEU A 225 13.78 -1.48 8.82
CA LEU A 225 12.75 -2.53 8.82
C LEU A 225 13.23 -3.76 9.60
N PHE A 226 14.47 -4.20 9.38
CA PHE A 226 15.04 -5.33 10.11
C PHE A 226 15.08 -5.04 11.61
N LEU A 227 15.57 -3.87 12.02
CA LEU A 227 15.70 -3.41 13.41
C LEU A 227 14.34 -3.10 14.08
N SER A 228 13.26 -3.01 13.32
CA SER A 228 11.91 -2.92 13.88
C SER A 228 11.48 -4.20 14.58
N TYR A 229 12.15 -5.31 14.32
CA TYR A 229 11.82 -6.66 14.81
C TYR A 229 10.34 -7.03 14.58
N SER A 230 9.74 -6.50 13.52
CA SER A 230 8.39 -6.85 13.11
C SER A 230 8.40 -8.15 12.31
N ARG A 231 7.88 -9.24 12.89
CA ARG A 231 7.78 -10.56 12.23
C ARG A 231 7.03 -10.47 10.89
N GLY A 232 5.86 -9.84 10.91
CA GLY A 232 5.07 -9.58 9.69
C GLY A 232 5.82 -8.67 8.71
N GLY A 233 6.59 -7.69 9.22
CA GLY A 233 7.44 -6.82 8.43
C GLY A 233 8.53 -7.58 7.68
N TRP A 234 9.24 -8.48 8.35
CA TRP A 234 10.28 -9.31 7.72
C TRP A 234 9.73 -10.22 6.63
N LEU A 235 8.60 -10.90 6.92
CA LEU A 235 7.93 -11.75 5.93
C LEU A 235 7.42 -10.92 4.74
N GLY A 236 6.87 -9.74 4.99
CA GLY A 236 6.43 -8.82 3.94
C GLY A 236 7.59 -8.31 3.08
N MET A 237 8.73 -7.94 3.68
CA MET A 237 9.95 -7.55 2.97
C MET A 237 10.47 -8.69 2.08
N LEU A 238 10.60 -9.89 2.65
CA LEU A 238 11.05 -11.07 1.91
C LEU A 238 10.11 -11.39 0.75
N ALA A 239 8.80 -11.35 0.96
CA ALA A 239 7.81 -11.56 -0.10
C ALA A 239 7.89 -10.48 -1.19
N GLY A 240 7.97 -9.21 -0.81
CA GLY A 240 8.05 -8.09 -1.76
C GLY A 240 9.35 -8.11 -2.56
N LEU A 241 10.50 -8.10 -1.89
CA LEU A 241 11.81 -8.09 -2.56
C LEU A 241 12.09 -9.42 -3.29
N GLY A 242 11.71 -10.55 -2.70
CA GLY A 242 11.84 -11.87 -3.32
C GLY A 242 11.02 -11.99 -4.59
N LEU A 243 9.75 -11.55 -4.55
CA LEU A 243 8.92 -11.52 -5.76
C LEU A 243 9.48 -10.56 -6.80
N LEU A 244 9.92 -9.34 -6.43
CA LEU A 244 10.54 -8.43 -7.38
C LEU A 244 11.78 -9.06 -8.04
N GLY A 245 12.67 -9.64 -7.24
CA GLY A 245 13.86 -10.33 -7.74
C GLY A 245 13.50 -11.43 -8.74
N LEU A 246 12.54 -12.29 -8.39
CA LEU A 246 12.03 -13.33 -9.29
C LEU A 246 11.47 -12.76 -10.59
N LEU A 247 10.62 -11.72 -10.52
CA LEU A 247 10.02 -11.10 -11.71
C LEU A 247 11.09 -10.46 -12.61
N LEU A 248 12.11 -9.82 -12.04
CA LEU A 248 13.24 -9.25 -12.77
C LEU A 248 14.07 -10.34 -13.46
N VAL A 249 14.34 -11.44 -12.76
CA VAL A 249 15.06 -12.59 -13.31
C VAL A 249 14.26 -13.24 -14.45
N LEU A 250 12.98 -13.50 -14.25
CA LEU A 250 12.11 -14.06 -15.30
C LEU A 250 12.04 -13.15 -16.53
N ARG A 251 12.09 -11.83 -16.34
CA ARG A 251 12.16 -10.87 -17.44
C ARG A 251 13.51 -10.91 -18.16
N GLN A 252 14.62 -10.91 -17.40
CA GLN A 252 15.97 -10.89 -17.95
C GLN A 252 16.32 -12.18 -18.67
N THR A 253 15.92 -13.33 -18.12
CA THR A 253 16.24 -14.65 -18.68
C THR A 253 15.32 -15.06 -19.84
N ARG A 254 14.39 -14.20 -20.23
CA ARG A 254 13.42 -14.50 -21.28
C ARG A 254 14.05 -14.89 -22.63
N SER A 255 15.19 -14.26 -22.98
CA SER A 255 15.94 -14.51 -24.21
C SER A 255 16.96 -15.65 -24.07
N TRP A 256 17.10 -16.24 -22.88
CA TRP A 256 18.07 -17.31 -22.62
C TRP A 256 17.59 -18.65 -23.16
N PRO A 257 18.50 -19.60 -23.40
CA PRO A 257 18.16 -20.97 -23.78
C PRO A 257 17.15 -21.60 -22.80
N PRO A 258 16.24 -22.47 -23.26
CA PRO A 258 15.13 -22.98 -22.44
C PRO A 258 15.55 -23.62 -21.12
N LEU A 259 16.69 -24.31 -21.11
CA LEU A 259 17.24 -24.94 -19.90
C LEU A 259 17.59 -23.88 -18.83
N TRP A 260 18.41 -22.90 -19.18
CA TRP A 260 18.88 -21.87 -18.26
C TRP A 260 17.74 -20.92 -17.82
N ARG A 261 16.81 -20.66 -18.73
CA ARG A 261 15.59 -19.87 -18.40
C ARG A 261 14.76 -20.50 -17.29
N ARG A 262 14.77 -21.85 -17.17
CA ARG A 262 14.06 -22.56 -16.10
C ARG A 262 14.94 -22.79 -14.87
N LEU A 263 16.19 -23.18 -15.05
CA LEU A 263 17.09 -23.54 -13.95
C LEU A 263 17.54 -22.32 -13.14
N PHE A 264 17.86 -21.20 -13.79
CA PHE A 264 18.41 -20.03 -13.10
C PHE A 264 17.48 -19.44 -12.05
N PRO A 265 16.16 -19.23 -12.29
CA PRO A 265 15.22 -18.82 -11.25
C PRO A 265 15.15 -19.82 -10.09
N LEU A 266 15.17 -21.13 -10.38
CA LEU A 266 15.14 -22.17 -9.35
C LEU A 266 16.42 -22.15 -8.49
N LEU A 267 17.59 -22.03 -9.11
CA LEU A 267 18.86 -21.90 -8.39
C LEU A 267 18.89 -20.65 -7.50
N LEU A 268 18.37 -19.52 -7.98
CA LEU A 268 18.30 -18.29 -7.21
C LEU A 268 17.36 -18.45 -6.00
N ILE A 269 16.19 -19.05 -6.20
CA ILE A 269 15.25 -19.34 -5.10
C ILE A 269 15.90 -20.28 -4.10
N SER A 270 16.53 -21.35 -4.54
CA SER A 270 17.21 -22.32 -3.67
C SER A 270 18.35 -21.67 -2.89
N ALA A 271 19.16 -20.83 -3.54
CA ALA A 271 20.22 -20.07 -2.89
C ALA A 271 19.66 -19.07 -1.85
N GLY A 272 18.53 -18.39 -2.17
CA GLY A 272 17.85 -17.50 -1.24
C GLY A 272 17.30 -18.24 -0.02
N ILE A 273 16.69 -19.39 -0.21
CA ILE A 273 16.21 -20.25 0.89
C ILE A 273 17.39 -20.73 1.75
N ALA A 274 18.48 -21.20 1.12
CA ALA A 274 19.67 -21.64 1.85
C ALA A 274 20.28 -20.50 2.68
N ALA A 275 20.41 -19.30 2.09
CA ALA A 275 20.89 -18.11 2.80
C ALA A 275 19.99 -17.74 3.98
N LEU A 276 18.65 -17.82 3.80
CA LEU A 276 17.69 -17.57 4.90
C LEU A 276 17.82 -18.61 6.01
N VAL A 277 17.94 -19.88 5.67
CA VAL A 277 18.16 -20.97 6.66
C VAL A 277 19.46 -20.73 7.44
N ILE A 278 20.56 -20.41 6.74
CA ILE A 278 21.82 -20.08 7.38
C ILE A 278 21.67 -18.87 8.31
N ALA A 279 21.02 -17.79 7.85
CA ALA A 279 20.80 -16.61 8.67
C ALA A 279 19.99 -16.93 9.94
N VAL A 280 18.91 -17.72 9.82
CA VAL A 280 18.09 -18.15 10.96
C VAL A 280 18.87 -19.03 11.94
N THR A 281 19.77 -19.89 11.45
CA THR A 281 20.56 -20.79 12.31
C THR A 281 21.72 -20.07 12.99
N GLN A 282 22.32 -19.06 12.35
CA GLN A 282 23.52 -18.37 12.85
C GLN A 282 23.22 -17.09 13.63
N ILE A 283 22.08 -16.42 13.36
CA ILE A 283 21.72 -15.16 14.00
C ILE A 283 20.67 -15.42 15.09
N GLU A 284 21.10 -15.42 16.35
CA GLU A 284 20.26 -15.78 17.48
C GLU A 284 18.97 -14.93 17.60
N PRO A 285 18.99 -13.59 17.52
CA PRO A 285 17.76 -12.80 17.54
C PRO A 285 16.77 -13.16 16.42
N LEU A 286 17.27 -13.54 15.25
CA LEU A 286 16.43 -13.98 14.12
C LEU A 286 15.81 -15.34 14.43
N ARG A 287 16.61 -16.29 14.96
CA ARG A 287 16.13 -17.61 15.36
C ARG A 287 15.02 -17.53 16.40
N ILE A 288 15.22 -16.76 17.48
CA ILE A 288 14.21 -16.56 18.52
C ILE A 288 12.92 -16.02 17.94
N ARG A 289 12.98 -15.03 17.04
CA ARG A 289 11.80 -14.44 16.38
C ARG A 289 11.09 -15.41 15.45
N VAL A 290 11.82 -16.24 14.72
CA VAL A 290 11.22 -17.28 13.86
C VAL A 290 10.55 -18.37 14.73
N MET A 291 11.21 -18.81 15.81
CA MET A 291 10.59 -19.78 16.73
C MET A 291 9.35 -19.23 17.43
N SER A 292 9.31 -17.93 17.73
CA SER A 292 8.12 -17.29 18.32
C SER A 292 6.89 -17.30 17.39
N LEU A 293 7.05 -17.47 16.07
CA LEU A 293 5.93 -17.68 15.17
C LEU A 293 5.19 -18.99 15.44
N MET A 294 5.94 -20.02 15.87
CA MET A 294 5.40 -21.35 16.17
C MET A 294 4.92 -21.51 17.63
N ALA A 295 5.22 -20.54 18.49
CA ALA A 295 4.90 -20.60 19.92
C ALA A 295 3.38 -20.50 20.24
N GLY A 296 2.53 -20.25 19.25
CA GLY A 296 1.08 -20.20 19.41
C GLY A 296 0.66 -19.24 20.53
N ARG A 297 -0.17 -19.71 21.47
CA ARG A 297 -0.66 -18.92 22.62
C ARG A 297 0.40 -18.65 23.69
N GLN A 298 1.57 -19.27 23.63
CA GLN A 298 2.66 -19.01 24.57
C GLN A 298 3.35 -17.66 24.31
N ASP A 299 3.29 -17.15 23.08
CA ASP A 299 3.73 -15.78 22.75
C ASP A 299 2.57 -14.81 22.95
N SER A 300 2.78 -13.77 23.74
CA SER A 300 1.77 -12.76 24.10
C SER A 300 1.11 -12.12 22.89
N SER A 301 1.90 -11.77 21.88
CA SER A 301 1.43 -11.12 20.64
C SER A 301 0.58 -12.06 19.78
N ASN A 302 0.92 -13.36 19.71
CA ASN A 302 0.12 -14.37 19.03
C ASN A 302 -1.17 -14.64 19.79
N ASN A 303 -1.09 -14.78 21.12
CA ASN A 303 -2.25 -14.99 21.97
C ASN A 303 -3.25 -13.83 21.86
N PHE A 304 -2.74 -12.59 21.86
CA PHE A 304 -3.57 -11.41 21.62
C PHE A 304 -4.34 -11.52 20.28
N ARG A 305 -3.64 -11.79 19.18
CA ARG A 305 -4.28 -11.91 17.86
C ARG A 305 -5.31 -13.04 17.80
N ILE A 306 -5.00 -14.20 18.37
CA ILE A 306 -5.92 -15.35 18.37
C ILE A 306 -7.24 -14.97 19.07
N ASN A 307 -7.19 -14.29 20.23
CA ASN A 307 -8.40 -13.88 20.93
C ASN A 307 -9.17 -12.81 20.18
N VAL A 308 -8.47 -11.85 19.55
CA VAL A 308 -9.13 -10.85 18.68
C VAL A 308 -9.80 -11.53 17.48
N TRP A 309 -9.12 -12.48 16.82
CA TRP A 309 -9.70 -13.20 15.67
C TRP A 309 -10.94 -14.03 16.03
N LEU A 310 -10.96 -14.66 17.21
CA LEU A 310 -12.15 -15.38 17.67
C LEU A 310 -13.35 -14.44 17.83
N ALA A 311 -13.17 -13.31 18.51
CA ALA A 311 -14.23 -12.30 18.64
C ALA A 311 -14.67 -11.73 17.28
N VAL A 312 -13.73 -11.48 16.37
CA VAL A 312 -14.03 -10.99 15.01
C VAL A 312 -14.81 -12.03 14.20
N LEU A 313 -14.50 -13.33 14.36
CA LEU A 313 -15.25 -14.39 13.70
C LEU A 313 -16.71 -14.45 14.17
N GLU A 314 -16.98 -14.23 15.48
CA GLU A 314 -18.33 -14.13 16.01
C GLU A 314 -19.08 -12.94 15.38
N MET A 315 -18.43 -11.75 15.29
CA MET A 315 -18.99 -10.58 14.61
C MET A 315 -19.34 -10.87 13.15
N ILE A 316 -18.46 -11.60 12.43
CA ILE A 316 -18.69 -11.98 11.02
C ILE A 316 -19.86 -12.98 10.90
N GLN A 317 -19.97 -13.96 11.80
CA GLN A 317 -21.06 -14.92 11.80
C GLN A 317 -22.43 -14.25 11.98
N GLU A 318 -22.52 -13.22 12.80
CA GLU A 318 -23.79 -12.48 12.98
C GLU A 318 -24.12 -11.58 11.77
N ARG A 319 -23.09 -11.06 11.06
CA ARG A 319 -23.28 -10.13 9.94
C ARG A 319 -22.46 -10.49 8.71
N PRO A 320 -22.69 -11.67 8.09
CA PRO A 320 -21.82 -12.18 7.03
C PRO A 320 -21.91 -11.39 5.70
N TRP A 321 -23.02 -10.71 5.43
CA TRP A 321 -23.27 -10.10 4.12
C TRP A 321 -22.78 -8.67 3.99
N LEU A 322 -23.01 -7.81 4.96
CA LEU A 322 -22.67 -6.39 4.88
C LEU A 322 -21.81 -5.91 6.05
N GLY A 323 -21.50 -6.80 6.99
CA GLY A 323 -20.65 -6.49 8.13
C GLY A 323 -21.22 -5.39 9.04
N ILE A 324 -20.32 -4.68 9.71
CA ILE A 324 -20.66 -3.62 10.66
C ILE A 324 -20.50 -2.21 10.05
N GLY A 325 -20.06 -2.10 8.81
CA GLY A 325 -19.73 -0.85 8.16
C GLY A 325 -18.24 -0.50 8.24
N PRO A 326 -17.74 0.37 7.33
CA PRO A 326 -16.32 0.63 7.19
C PRO A 326 -15.73 1.48 8.32
N GLY A 327 -14.48 1.16 8.68
CA GLY A 327 -13.59 1.99 9.48
C GLY A 327 -13.58 1.70 10.98
N ASN A 328 -12.44 2.01 11.57
CA ASN A 328 -12.16 1.76 12.99
C ASN A 328 -13.19 2.35 13.96
N SER A 329 -13.90 3.43 13.57
CA SER A 329 -14.93 4.02 14.44
C SER A 329 -16.10 3.06 14.67
N ALA A 330 -16.53 2.31 13.64
CA ALA A 330 -17.57 1.29 13.75
C ALA A 330 -17.03 0.08 14.53
N PHE A 331 -15.81 -0.37 14.21
CA PHE A 331 -15.16 -1.48 14.90
C PHE A 331 -15.06 -1.23 16.41
N ASN A 332 -14.59 -0.07 16.83
CA ASN A 332 -14.39 0.27 18.26
C ASN A 332 -15.69 0.35 19.07
N LEU A 333 -16.84 0.53 18.43
CA LEU A 333 -18.14 0.51 19.09
C LEU A 333 -18.73 -0.90 19.20
N ILE A 334 -18.45 -1.77 18.25
CA ILE A 334 -19.06 -3.10 18.18
C ILE A 334 -18.16 -4.17 18.81
N TYR A 335 -16.83 -4.13 18.58
CA TYR A 335 -15.89 -5.12 19.09
C TYR A 335 -15.97 -5.36 20.61
N PRO A 336 -16.17 -4.33 21.49
CA PRO A 336 -16.29 -4.54 22.94
C PRO A 336 -17.40 -5.50 23.35
N LEU A 337 -18.42 -5.73 22.50
CA LEU A 337 -19.51 -6.66 22.77
C LEU A 337 -19.12 -8.14 22.67
N TYR A 338 -17.98 -8.41 21.97
CA TYR A 338 -17.49 -9.79 21.66
C TYR A 338 -16.12 -10.05 22.28
N GLN A 339 -15.43 -8.99 22.75
CA GLN A 339 -14.05 -9.11 23.22
C GLN A 339 -13.93 -9.99 24.48
N GLN A 340 -12.89 -10.79 24.53
CA GLN A 340 -12.47 -11.47 25.74
C GLN A 340 -11.85 -10.46 26.73
N PRO A 341 -12.00 -10.66 28.05
CA PRO A 341 -11.40 -9.76 29.06
C PRO A 341 -9.90 -9.55 28.82
N LYS A 342 -9.42 -8.31 28.89
CA LYS A 342 -8.01 -7.88 28.67
C LYS A 342 -7.55 -7.82 27.22
N PHE A 343 -8.37 -8.21 26.22
CA PHE A 343 -7.99 -8.18 24.80
C PHE A 343 -8.67 -7.01 24.05
N ASN A 344 -8.38 -5.79 24.46
CA ASN A 344 -8.89 -4.58 23.79
C ASN A 344 -8.19 -4.40 22.45
N ALA A 345 -8.93 -4.36 21.34
CA ALA A 345 -8.40 -4.20 20.00
C ALA A 345 -9.02 -3.01 19.27
N LEU A 346 -8.23 -2.37 18.42
CA LEU A 346 -8.66 -1.23 17.60
C LEU A 346 -9.00 -1.63 16.15
N SER A 347 -8.80 -2.91 15.79
CA SER A 347 -9.00 -3.49 14.45
C SER A 347 -8.92 -5.01 14.53
N ALA A 348 -9.23 -5.71 13.43
CA ALA A 348 -9.19 -7.18 13.37
C ALA A 348 -7.77 -7.79 13.32
N TYR A 349 -6.71 -7.00 13.24
CA TYR A 349 -5.31 -7.48 13.10
C TYR A 349 -5.12 -8.49 11.96
N SER A 350 -5.91 -8.37 10.91
CA SER A 350 -5.83 -9.12 9.66
C SER A 350 -6.64 -8.38 8.59
N VAL A 351 -6.02 -7.99 7.48
CA VAL A 351 -6.73 -7.28 6.40
C VAL A 351 -7.89 -8.10 5.82
N PRO A 352 -7.75 -9.41 5.56
CA PRO A 352 -8.90 -10.22 5.15
C PRO A 352 -10.06 -10.23 6.15
N LEU A 353 -9.77 -10.35 7.45
CA LEU A 353 -10.81 -10.32 8.49
C LEU A 353 -11.41 -8.92 8.64
N GLU A 354 -10.60 -7.86 8.49
CA GLU A 354 -11.10 -6.48 8.48
C GLU A 354 -12.09 -6.26 7.32
N LEU A 355 -11.76 -6.71 6.11
CA LEU A 355 -12.67 -6.62 4.96
C LEU A 355 -13.97 -7.41 5.18
N LEU A 356 -13.89 -8.57 5.83
CA LEU A 356 -15.07 -9.36 6.18
C LEU A 356 -15.92 -8.69 7.26
N VAL A 357 -15.31 -8.19 8.33
CA VAL A 357 -16.07 -7.57 9.42
C VAL A 357 -16.67 -6.22 9.03
N GLU A 358 -15.97 -5.45 8.19
CA GLU A 358 -16.46 -4.14 7.73
C GLU A 358 -17.49 -4.23 6.60
N GLY A 359 -17.28 -5.09 5.60
CA GLY A 359 -18.05 -5.14 4.36
C GLY A 359 -18.67 -6.53 4.04
N GLY A 360 -18.53 -7.48 4.96
CA GLY A 360 -19.02 -8.85 4.75
C GLY A 360 -18.30 -9.59 3.62
N ILE A 361 -18.93 -10.68 3.17
CA ILE A 361 -18.43 -11.49 2.04
C ILE A 361 -18.22 -10.65 0.78
N PRO A 362 -19.13 -9.72 0.36
CA PRO A 362 -18.90 -8.85 -0.78
C PRO A 362 -17.65 -7.95 -0.62
N GLY A 363 -17.34 -7.47 0.58
CA GLY A 363 -16.14 -6.67 0.87
C GLY A 363 -14.86 -7.47 0.65
N LEU A 364 -14.81 -8.71 1.14
CA LEU A 364 -13.67 -9.60 0.91
C LEU A 364 -13.54 -9.95 -0.59
N LEU A 365 -14.64 -10.30 -1.27
CA LEU A 365 -14.61 -10.62 -2.71
C LEU A 365 -14.13 -9.43 -3.55
N ALA A 366 -14.55 -8.21 -3.23
CA ALA A 366 -14.08 -7.01 -3.89
C ALA A 366 -12.55 -6.79 -3.67
N GLY A 367 -12.06 -7.03 -2.46
CA GLY A 367 -10.62 -7.00 -2.14
C GLY A 367 -9.83 -8.07 -2.91
N LEU A 368 -10.31 -9.30 -2.98
CA LEU A 368 -9.69 -10.38 -3.75
C LEU A 368 -9.71 -10.09 -5.26
N GLY A 369 -10.80 -9.52 -5.79
CA GLY A 369 -10.90 -9.08 -7.18
C GLY A 369 -9.90 -7.98 -7.51
N LEU A 370 -9.72 -7.02 -6.59
CA LEU A 370 -8.70 -5.96 -6.72
C LEU A 370 -7.29 -6.56 -6.75
N LEU A 371 -6.99 -7.50 -5.86
CA LEU A 371 -5.70 -8.20 -5.82
C LEU A 371 -5.47 -8.97 -7.13
N GLN A 372 -6.45 -9.75 -7.59
CA GLN A 372 -6.38 -10.50 -8.85
C GLN A 372 -6.13 -9.57 -10.04
N ALA A 373 -6.84 -8.45 -10.14
CA ALA A 373 -6.65 -7.47 -11.21
C ALA A 373 -5.24 -6.86 -11.17
N SER A 374 -4.72 -6.58 -9.98
CA SER A 374 -3.37 -6.04 -9.77
C SER A 374 -2.29 -7.04 -10.20
N VAL A 375 -2.40 -8.29 -9.78
CA VAL A 375 -1.46 -9.37 -10.16
C VAL A 375 -1.50 -9.60 -11.68
N ARG A 376 -2.68 -9.73 -12.28
CA ARG A 376 -2.83 -9.92 -13.74
C ARG A 376 -2.18 -8.77 -14.50
N ARG A 377 -2.39 -7.53 -14.04
CA ARG A 377 -1.82 -6.35 -14.68
C ARG A 377 -0.30 -6.30 -14.59
N GLY A 378 0.27 -6.63 -13.42
CA GLY A 378 1.72 -6.72 -13.24
C GLY A 378 2.36 -7.83 -14.07
N LEU A 379 1.81 -9.04 -14.04
CA LEU A 379 2.32 -10.17 -14.81
C LEU A 379 2.26 -9.93 -16.33
N ALA A 380 1.27 -9.19 -16.81
CA ALA A 380 1.21 -8.78 -18.21
C ALA A 380 2.45 -7.96 -18.65
N GLN A 381 3.08 -7.24 -17.71
CA GLN A 381 4.28 -6.45 -17.99
C GLN A 381 5.56 -7.27 -18.11
N LEU A 382 5.55 -8.53 -17.72
CA LEU A 382 6.69 -9.43 -17.93
C LEU A 382 7.01 -9.61 -19.41
N LYS A 383 5.98 -9.57 -20.27
CA LYS A 383 6.10 -9.77 -21.72
C LYS A 383 6.30 -8.46 -22.49
N GLY A 384 6.02 -7.30 -21.87
CA GLY A 384 6.04 -6.01 -22.52
C GLY A 384 7.44 -5.38 -22.56
N GLU A 385 7.75 -4.65 -23.63
CA GLU A 385 8.96 -3.82 -23.77
C GLU A 385 8.73 -2.37 -23.31
N SER A 386 7.58 -2.10 -22.72
CA SER A 386 7.21 -0.77 -22.23
C SER A 386 8.18 -0.28 -21.17
N SER A 387 8.55 0.99 -21.22
CA SER A 387 9.30 1.70 -20.16
C SER A 387 8.58 1.65 -18.81
N TRP A 388 7.24 1.42 -18.82
CA TRP A 388 6.40 1.30 -17.64
C TRP A 388 6.45 -0.07 -16.96
N ALA A 389 7.10 -1.06 -17.59
CA ALA A 389 7.16 -2.42 -17.05
C ALA A 389 7.82 -2.49 -15.67
N MET A 390 8.97 -1.81 -15.50
CA MET A 390 9.70 -1.81 -14.23
C MET A 390 8.89 -1.18 -13.07
N PRO A 391 8.26 0.01 -13.22
CA PRO A 391 7.32 0.55 -12.24
C PRO A 391 6.20 -0.42 -11.85
N ALA A 392 5.60 -1.10 -12.85
CA ALA A 392 4.51 -2.03 -12.59
C ALA A 392 4.96 -3.29 -11.85
N LEU A 393 6.15 -3.82 -12.15
CA LEU A 393 6.73 -4.96 -11.42
C LEU A 393 7.02 -4.59 -9.96
N ALA A 394 7.58 -3.38 -9.71
CA ALA A 394 7.78 -2.88 -8.34
C ALA A 394 6.44 -2.77 -7.59
N ALA A 395 5.42 -2.24 -8.24
CA ALA A 395 4.09 -2.06 -7.63
C ALA A 395 3.43 -3.40 -7.25
N VAL A 396 3.51 -4.44 -8.11
CA VAL A 396 3.01 -5.78 -7.76
C VAL A 396 3.79 -6.39 -6.61
N ALA A 397 5.10 -6.26 -6.61
CA ALA A 397 5.95 -6.75 -5.54
C ALA A 397 5.66 -6.04 -4.20
N ALA A 398 5.46 -4.72 -4.23
CA ALA A 398 5.05 -3.92 -3.08
C ALA A 398 3.70 -4.40 -2.51
N ILE A 399 2.71 -4.62 -3.38
CA ILE A 399 1.39 -5.14 -2.97
C ILE A 399 1.52 -6.53 -2.37
N ALA A 400 2.34 -7.42 -2.95
CA ALA A 400 2.57 -8.76 -2.39
C ALA A 400 3.15 -8.69 -0.97
N GLY A 401 4.13 -7.83 -0.73
CA GLY A 401 4.69 -7.60 0.60
C GLY A 401 3.64 -7.09 1.59
N LEU A 402 2.81 -6.13 1.19
CA LEU A 402 1.70 -5.62 2.01
C LEU A 402 0.65 -6.71 2.30
N CYS A 403 0.33 -7.58 1.34
CA CYS A 403 -0.60 -8.69 1.56
C CYS A 403 -0.08 -9.69 2.59
N VAL A 404 1.22 -10.02 2.55
CA VAL A 404 1.83 -10.94 3.51
C VAL A 404 1.81 -10.36 4.92
N GLN A 405 2.20 -9.10 5.11
CA GLN A 405 2.07 -8.44 6.41
C GLN A 405 0.62 -8.30 6.84
N GLY A 406 -0.25 -7.91 5.91
CA GLY A 406 -1.68 -7.70 6.14
C GLY A 406 -2.45 -8.97 6.51
N ALA A 407 -1.87 -10.17 6.31
CA ALA A 407 -2.47 -11.41 6.79
C ALA A 407 -2.58 -11.44 8.32
N THR A 408 -1.64 -10.82 9.03
CA THR A 408 -1.54 -10.84 10.50
C THR A 408 -1.52 -9.45 11.14
N ASP A 409 -1.81 -8.39 10.38
CA ASP A 409 -1.88 -7.02 10.87
C ASP A 409 -2.82 -6.17 9.99
N THR A 410 -3.36 -5.08 10.53
CA THR A 410 -4.22 -4.13 9.82
C THR A 410 -3.57 -2.77 9.59
N ILE A 411 -2.24 -2.71 9.65
CA ILE A 411 -1.45 -1.49 9.45
C ILE A 411 -1.70 -0.88 8.06
N PHE A 412 -2.12 -1.69 7.08
CA PHE A 412 -2.51 -1.20 5.74
C PHE A 412 -3.52 -0.04 5.80
N PHE A 413 -4.43 -0.02 6.76
CA PHE A 413 -5.45 1.04 6.89
C PHE A 413 -4.92 2.35 7.51
N ARG A 414 -3.64 2.40 7.88
CA ARG A 414 -2.97 3.64 8.30
C ARG A 414 -2.59 4.45 7.07
N PRO A 415 -2.77 5.79 7.08
CA PRO A 415 -2.50 6.63 5.92
C PRO A 415 -1.07 6.50 5.41
N GLU A 416 -0.10 6.32 6.31
CA GLU A 416 1.32 6.19 6.02
C GLU A 416 1.62 4.98 5.10
N VAL A 417 0.88 3.89 5.27
CA VAL A 417 1.00 2.66 4.46
C VAL A 417 0.05 2.69 3.27
N GLN A 418 -1.18 3.10 3.51
CA GLN A 418 -2.25 3.03 2.52
C GLN A 418 -2.00 3.94 1.32
N MET A 419 -1.44 5.16 1.53
CA MET A 419 -1.14 6.07 0.42
C MET A 419 -0.08 5.48 -0.53
N THR A 420 0.93 4.79 0.00
CA THR A 420 1.91 4.07 -0.84
C THR A 420 1.26 2.89 -1.58
N GLY A 421 0.35 2.17 -0.93
CA GLY A 421 -0.47 1.14 -1.58
C GLY A 421 -1.32 1.70 -2.73
N TRP A 422 -1.99 2.85 -2.52
CA TRP A 422 -2.74 3.55 -3.57
C TRP A 422 -1.84 4.01 -4.74
N PHE A 423 -0.63 4.45 -4.45
CA PHE A 423 0.36 4.78 -5.49
C PHE A 423 0.75 3.55 -6.34
N CYS A 424 0.94 2.39 -5.70
CA CYS A 424 1.19 1.13 -6.41
C CYS A 424 -0.01 0.74 -7.30
N LEU A 425 -1.24 0.82 -6.79
CA LEU A 425 -2.45 0.56 -7.56
C LEU A 425 -2.63 1.56 -8.72
N ALA A 426 -2.36 2.84 -8.49
CA ALA A 426 -2.38 3.85 -9.54
C ALA A 426 -1.34 3.56 -10.63
N THR A 427 -0.11 3.17 -10.23
CA THR A 427 0.95 2.75 -11.16
C THR A 427 0.51 1.57 -12.04
N LEU A 428 -0.16 0.57 -11.47
CA LEU A 428 -0.70 -0.58 -12.22
C LEU A 428 -1.88 -0.21 -13.12
N SER A 429 -2.65 0.80 -12.75
CA SER A 429 -3.81 1.24 -13.51
C SER A 429 -3.46 2.02 -14.78
N VAL A 430 -2.25 2.57 -14.88
CA VAL A 430 -1.78 3.33 -16.05
C VAL A 430 -1.62 2.43 -17.27
N SER A 431 -2.10 2.88 -18.44
CA SER A 431 -1.82 2.26 -19.74
C SER A 431 -1.22 3.31 -20.65
N LEU A 432 0.08 3.23 -20.82
CA LEU A 432 0.74 4.04 -21.83
C LEU A 432 0.61 3.37 -23.19
N PRO A 433 0.35 4.13 -24.28
CA PRO A 433 0.40 3.60 -25.63
C PRO A 433 1.77 2.98 -25.93
N PRO A 434 1.86 1.92 -26.73
CA PRO A 434 3.14 1.40 -27.20
C PRO A 434 3.92 2.53 -27.90
N GLY A 435 5.17 2.74 -27.51
CA GLY A 435 6.04 3.74 -28.18
C GLY A 435 5.87 5.19 -27.75
N SER A 436 5.11 5.48 -26.67
CA SER A 436 5.11 6.84 -26.11
C SER A 436 6.52 7.19 -25.59
N PRO A 437 7.23 8.19 -26.20
CA PRO A 437 8.55 8.59 -25.74
C PRO A 437 8.40 9.17 -24.32
N GLU A 438 9.25 8.73 -23.37
CA GLU A 438 9.51 9.54 -22.20
C GLU A 438 10.03 10.89 -22.70
N ARG A 439 9.21 11.95 -22.62
CA ARG A 439 9.74 13.30 -22.85
C ARG A 439 10.87 13.48 -21.84
N ARG A 440 12.06 13.62 -22.37
CA ARG A 440 13.33 13.80 -21.65
C ARG A 440 13.33 15.06 -20.80
#